data_7de79c02d6f4f710aa96f008435fc02e
#
_entry.id   7de79c02d6f4f710aa96f008435fc02e
#
_cell.length_a   1.000
_cell.length_b   1.000
_cell.length_c   1.000
_cell.angle_alpha   90.00
_cell.angle_beta   90.00
_cell.angle_gamma   90.00
#
_symmetry.space_group_name_H-M   'P 1'
#
loop_
_entity.id
_entity.type
_entity.pdbx_description
1 polymer ?
#
loop_
_entity_poly.entity_id
_entity_poly.type
_entity_poly.pdbx_seq_one_letter_code
_entity_poly.pdbx_strand_id
1 'polypeptide(L)'
;MNKSTENTLIRLSKSKFRSSFKLKAKDIEYIKNKGLSKIEEHTYDFITKRLSGANIKNDGKQTPYHGHPTFIAQHATATCCRGCLYKWHRIEKNKELTEEEKEYIIKLIMAWINNQLKEK
;
A
#
# COMPACT_ATOMS: atom_id res chain seq x y z
N MET A 1 0.30 -4.97 15.74
CA MET A 1 1.12 -5.07 14.50
C MET A 1 2.18 -6.14 14.72
N ASN A 2 2.35 -7.06 13.77
CA ASN A 2 3.36 -8.09 13.98
C ASN A 2 4.75 -7.57 13.64
N LYS A 3 5.74 -8.24 14.16
CA LYS A 3 7.14 -7.83 14.05
C LYS A 3 7.63 -7.78 12.61
N SER A 4 7.16 -8.70 11.77
CA SER A 4 7.53 -8.76 10.36
C SER A 4 7.06 -7.51 9.62
N THR A 5 5.83 -7.06 9.88
CA THR A 5 5.29 -5.84 9.28
C THR A 5 6.08 -4.62 9.74
N GLU A 6 6.39 -4.55 11.03
CA GLU A 6 7.19 -3.44 11.56
C GLU A 6 8.58 -3.37 10.92
N ASN A 7 9.23 -4.51 10.76
CA ASN A 7 10.56 -4.56 10.15
C ASN A 7 10.52 -4.09 8.70
N THR A 8 9.47 -4.46 7.98
CA THR A 8 9.30 -4.02 6.60
C THR A 8 9.11 -2.51 6.53
N LEU A 9 8.27 -1.95 7.43
CA LEU A 9 8.05 -0.51 7.48
C LEU A 9 9.34 0.25 7.81
N ILE A 10 10.14 -0.28 8.72
CA ILE A 10 11.42 0.33 9.07
C ILE A 10 12.35 0.35 7.86
N ARG A 11 12.43 -0.76 7.13
CA ARG A 11 13.26 -0.85 5.93
C ARG A 11 12.83 0.16 4.87
N LEU A 12 11.51 0.30 4.66
CA LEU A 12 10.96 1.26 3.71
C LEU A 12 11.26 2.69 4.13
N SER A 13 11.23 2.98 5.44
CA SER A 13 11.48 4.32 5.96
C SER A 13 12.90 4.80 5.68
N LYS A 14 13.81 3.89 5.39
CA LYS A 14 15.20 4.24 5.07
C LYS A 14 15.37 4.61 3.60
N SER A 15 14.38 4.36 2.77
CA SER A 15 14.38 4.78 1.37
C SER A 15 13.98 6.25 1.30
N LYS A 16 14.79 7.08 0.69
CA LYS A 16 14.48 8.50 0.54
C LYS A 16 13.18 8.69 -0.22
N PHE A 17 12.99 7.94 -1.30
CA PHE A 17 11.78 8.03 -2.12
C PHE A 17 10.55 7.59 -1.33
N ARG A 18 10.61 6.40 -0.71
CA ARG A 18 9.44 5.86 0.00
C ARG A 18 9.08 6.68 1.22
N SER A 19 10.07 7.17 1.94
CA SER A 19 9.83 7.97 3.16
C SER A 19 9.31 9.36 2.87
N SER A 20 9.33 9.79 1.60
CA SER A 20 8.81 11.11 1.23
C SER A 20 7.29 11.17 1.22
N PHE A 21 6.62 10.02 1.18
CA PHE A 21 5.16 10.00 1.13
C PHE A 21 4.55 10.18 2.51
N LYS A 22 3.60 11.11 2.63
CA LYS A 22 2.93 11.45 3.88
C LYS A 22 1.47 11.73 3.60
N LEU A 23 0.60 11.38 4.53
CA LEU A 23 -0.81 11.75 4.44
C LEU A 23 -0.96 13.24 4.73
N LYS A 24 -1.79 13.90 3.95
CA LYS A 24 -2.11 15.31 4.15
C LYS A 24 -3.38 15.42 4.99
N ALA A 25 -3.68 16.64 5.46
CA ALA A 25 -4.86 16.87 6.28
C ALA A 25 -6.14 16.35 5.65
N LYS A 26 -6.31 16.56 4.34
CA LYS A 26 -7.51 16.09 3.65
C LYS A 26 -7.62 14.56 3.59
N ASP A 27 -6.48 13.88 3.52
CA ASP A 27 -6.45 12.42 3.53
C ASP A 27 -6.87 11.88 4.89
N ILE A 28 -6.39 12.51 5.94
CA ILE A 28 -6.71 12.13 7.32
C ILE A 28 -8.20 12.36 7.60
N GLU A 29 -8.72 13.49 7.13
CA GLU A 29 -10.14 13.79 7.27
C GLU A 29 -10.99 12.76 6.54
N TYR A 30 -10.60 12.38 5.34
CA TYR A 30 -11.31 11.36 4.57
C TYR A 30 -11.34 10.03 5.34
N ILE A 31 -10.22 9.63 5.92
CA ILE A 31 -10.12 8.39 6.70
C ILE A 31 -11.06 8.46 7.92
N LYS A 32 -11.08 9.60 8.61
CA LYS A 32 -11.93 9.77 9.78
C LYS A 32 -13.41 9.70 9.42
N ASN A 33 -13.77 10.29 8.28
CA ASN A 33 -15.16 10.29 7.83
C ASN A 33 -15.64 8.91 7.40
N LYS A 34 -14.79 8.15 6.71
CA LYS A 34 -15.16 6.82 6.20
C LYS A 34 -14.96 5.71 7.24
N GLY A 35 -13.97 5.87 8.11
CA GLY A 35 -13.60 4.83 9.07
C GLY A 35 -12.59 3.86 8.47
N LEU A 36 -11.71 3.34 9.32
CA LEU A 36 -10.63 2.44 8.89
C LEU A 36 -11.15 1.17 8.20
N SER A 37 -12.27 0.64 8.67
CA SER A 37 -12.86 -0.56 8.08
C SER A 37 -13.22 -0.34 6.61
N LYS A 38 -13.80 0.82 6.31
CA LYS A 38 -14.17 1.17 4.93
C LYS A 38 -12.93 1.40 4.07
N ILE A 39 -11.91 2.02 4.64
CA ILE A 39 -10.65 2.23 3.92
C ILE A 39 -10.01 0.88 3.58
N GLU A 40 -10.08 -0.08 4.48
CA GLU A 40 -9.56 -1.43 4.23
C GLU A 40 -10.32 -2.11 3.08
N GLU A 41 -11.64 -1.96 3.02
CA GLU A 41 -12.44 -2.48 1.92
C GLU A 41 -12.01 -1.86 0.60
N HIS A 42 -11.84 -0.53 0.58
CA HIS A 42 -11.36 0.18 -0.62
C HIS A 42 -10.01 -0.36 -1.05
N THR A 43 -9.13 -0.59 -0.08
CA THR A 43 -7.78 -1.11 -0.35
C THR A 43 -7.85 -2.48 -1.02
N TYR A 44 -8.66 -3.37 -0.49
CA TYR A 44 -8.84 -4.69 -1.09
C TYR A 44 -9.32 -4.57 -2.55
N ASP A 45 -10.28 -3.69 -2.80
CA ASP A 45 -10.82 -3.48 -4.14
C ASP A 45 -9.74 -2.94 -5.10
N PHE A 46 -8.97 -1.96 -4.67
CA PHE A 46 -7.90 -1.40 -5.50
C PHE A 46 -6.83 -2.44 -5.82
N ILE A 47 -6.41 -3.21 -4.84
CA ILE A 47 -5.40 -4.25 -5.04
C ILE A 47 -5.93 -5.30 -6.02
N THR A 48 -7.17 -5.72 -5.83
CA THR A 48 -7.78 -6.73 -6.67
C THR A 48 -7.94 -6.27 -8.12
N LYS A 49 -8.42 -5.05 -8.31
CA LYS A 49 -8.73 -4.54 -9.65
C LYS A 49 -7.51 -4.05 -10.42
N ARG A 50 -6.53 -3.49 -9.72
CA ARG A 50 -5.43 -2.80 -10.40
C ARG A 50 -4.10 -3.54 -10.34
N LEU A 51 -3.95 -4.48 -9.41
CA LEU A 51 -2.65 -5.05 -9.11
C LEU A 51 -2.60 -6.57 -9.22
N SER A 52 -3.72 -7.27 -9.02
CA SER A 52 -3.69 -8.73 -8.86
C SER A 52 -3.43 -9.53 -10.12
N GLY A 53 -3.58 -8.95 -11.30
CA GLY A 53 -3.43 -9.69 -12.54
C GLY A 53 -2.01 -10.16 -12.83
N ALA A 54 -1.89 -11.24 -13.61
CA ALA A 54 -0.59 -11.73 -14.06
C ALA A 54 -0.14 -10.94 -15.29
N ASN A 55 1.15 -10.64 -15.35
CA ASN A 55 1.78 -9.99 -16.52
C ASN A 55 1.05 -8.72 -16.98
N ILE A 56 0.82 -7.81 -16.06
CA ILE A 56 0.12 -6.56 -16.33
C ILE A 56 0.93 -5.72 -17.33
N LYS A 57 0.26 -5.25 -18.39
CA LYS A 57 0.86 -4.34 -19.37
C LYS A 57 1.04 -2.98 -18.71
N ASN A 58 2.12 -2.28 -19.11
CA ASN A 58 2.42 -0.95 -18.57
C ASN A 58 2.55 -0.95 -17.05
N ASP A 59 3.20 -1.98 -16.51
CA ASP A 59 3.44 -2.06 -15.07
C ASP A 59 4.19 -0.80 -14.61
N GLY A 60 3.76 -0.28 -13.45
CA GLY A 60 4.32 0.94 -12.89
C GLY A 60 3.34 2.09 -12.91
N LYS A 61 2.18 1.93 -13.54
CA LYS A 61 1.19 3.00 -13.70
C LYS A 61 -0.16 2.66 -13.08
N GLN A 62 -0.24 1.60 -12.29
CA GLN A 62 -1.49 1.14 -11.70
C GLN A 62 -2.04 2.07 -10.63
N THR A 63 -1.15 2.76 -9.90
CA THR A 63 -1.54 3.51 -8.73
C THR A 63 -1.28 5.00 -8.89
N PRO A 64 -2.34 5.84 -8.82
CA PRO A 64 -2.16 7.29 -8.83
C PRO A 64 -1.34 7.75 -7.63
N TYR A 65 -0.79 8.95 -7.69
CA TYR A 65 0.01 9.50 -6.60
C TYR A 65 -0.83 10.22 -5.55
N HIS A 66 -2.10 10.47 -5.84
CA HIS A 66 -3.03 11.12 -4.90
C HIS A 66 -4.46 10.78 -5.30
N GLY A 67 -5.41 11.25 -4.54
CA GLY A 67 -6.83 11.00 -4.79
C GLY A 67 -7.45 10.01 -3.80
N HIS A 68 -6.64 9.29 -3.04
CA HIS A 68 -7.11 8.40 -1.99
C HIS A 68 -5.93 8.08 -1.07
N PRO A 69 -6.17 8.02 0.26
CA PRO A 69 -5.07 7.70 1.18
C PRO A 69 -4.38 6.37 0.90
N THR A 70 -5.12 5.38 0.41
CA THR A 70 -4.56 4.09 0.03
C THR A 70 -3.49 4.24 -1.06
N PHE A 71 -3.72 5.12 -2.04
CA PHE A 71 -2.75 5.33 -3.12
C PHE A 71 -1.42 5.86 -2.58
N ILE A 72 -1.49 6.80 -1.65
CA ILE A 72 -0.29 7.35 -1.01
C ILE A 72 0.42 6.24 -0.23
N ALA A 73 -0.35 5.45 0.53
CA ALA A 73 0.18 4.33 1.29
C ALA A 73 0.85 3.29 0.39
N GLN A 74 0.28 3.02 -0.79
CA GLN A 74 0.87 2.06 -1.72
C GLN A 74 2.25 2.51 -2.19
N HIS A 75 2.40 3.79 -2.50
CA HIS A 75 3.72 4.31 -2.89
C HIS A 75 4.70 4.27 -1.72
N ALA A 76 4.24 4.62 -0.52
CA ALA A 76 5.09 4.59 0.67
C ALA A 76 5.54 3.17 1.03
N THR A 77 4.71 2.18 0.77
CA THR A 77 4.99 0.79 1.15
C THR A 77 5.51 -0.07 0.00
N ALA A 78 5.75 0.54 -1.17
CA ALA A 78 6.23 -0.15 -2.36
C ALA A 78 5.27 -1.27 -2.81
N THR A 79 3.97 -0.99 -2.72
CA THR A 79 2.92 -1.89 -3.19
C THR A 79 2.12 -1.24 -4.31
N CYS A 80 2.75 -0.32 -5.04
CA CYS A 80 2.09 0.47 -6.07
C CYS A 80 2.09 -0.17 -7.45
N CYS A 81 2.93 -1.16 -7.68
CA CYS A 81 2.97 -1.91 -8.94
C CYS A 81 3.60 -3.27 -8.70
N ARG A 82 3.49 -4.15 -9.70
CA ARG A 82 4.02 -5.51 -9.57
C ARG A 82 5.54 -5.53 -9.50
N GLY A 83 6.19 -4.61 -10.20
CA GLY A 83 7.65 -4.48 -10.15
C GLY A 83 8.14 -4.13 -8.75
N CYS A 84 7.44 -3.20 -8.09
CA CYS A 84 7.77 -2.82 -6.72
C CYS A 84 7.50 -3.96 -5.75
N LEU A 85 6.40 -4.68 -5.94
CA LEU A 85 6.08 -5.85 -5.13
C LEU A 85 7.18 -6.91 -5.24
N TYR A 86 7.68 -7.14 -6.43
CA TYR A 86 8.77 -8.10 -6.62
C TYR A 86 10.06 -7.60 -5.96
N LYS A 87 10.42 -6.37 -6.24
CA LYS A 87 11.68 -5.79 -5.77
C LYS A 87 11.75 -5.70 -4.24
N TRP A 88 10.69 -5.23 -3.61
CA TRP A 88 10.67 -4.98 -2.17
C TRP A 88 10.13 -6.12 -1.34
N HIS A 89 9.21 -6.90 -1.90
CA HIS A 89 8.48 -7.91 -1.13
C HIS A 89 8.63 -9.33 -1.67
N ARG A 90 9.36 -9.48 -2.77
CA ARG A 90 9.60 -10.78 -3.42
C ARG A 90 8.32 -11.49 -3.86
N ILE A 91 7.31 -10.72 -4.23
CA ILE A 91 6.06 -11.28 -4.75
C ILE A 91 6.17 -11.38 -6.28
N GLU A 92 5.99 -12.58 -6.80
CA GLU A 92 6.17 -12.88 -8.22
C GLU A 92 5.23 -12.08 -9.12
N LYS A 93 5.73 -11.69 -10.30
CA LYS A 93 4.98 -10.84 -11.25
C LYS A 93 4.15 -11.63 -12.25
N ASN A 94 4.54 -12.87 -12.53
CA ASN A 94 3.98 -13.63 -13.64
C ASN A 94 2.82 -14.55 -13.27
N LYS A 95 2.17 -14.25 -12.17
CA LYS A 95 0.98 -14.99 -11.73
C LYS A 95 0.07 -14.03 -10.97
N GLU A 96 -1.21 -14.39 -10.87
CA GLU A 96 -2.15 -13.59 -10.10
C GLU A 96 -1.79 -13.60 -8.61
N LEU A 97 -2.10 -12.52 -7.91
CA LEU A 97 -1.89 -12.46 -6.47
C LEU A 97 -2.81 -13.46 -5.77
N THR A 98 -2.25 -14.21 -4.84
CA THR A 98 -3.06 -15.08 -3.97
C THR A 98 -3.77 -14.22 -2.93
N GLU A 99 -4.79 -14.80 -2.28
CA GLU A 99 -5.45 -14.09 -1.18
C GLU A 99 -4.49 -13.80 -0.03
N GLU A 100 -3.57 -14.71 0.24
CA GLU A 100 -2.55 -14.49 1.26
C GLU A 100 -1.63 -13.32 0.92
N GLU A 101 -1.25 -13.21 -0.36
CA GLU A 101 -0.43 -12.07 -0.80
C GLU A 101 -1.19 -10.76 -0.68
N LYS A 102 -2.47 -10.75 -1.04
CA LYS A 102 -3.32 -9.57 -0.87
C LYS A 102 -3.42 -9.16 0.59
N GLU A 103 -3.60 -10.13 1.48
CA GLU A 103 -3.67 -9.87 2.92
C GLU A 103 -2.38 -9.26 3.44
N TYR A 104 -1.23 -9.76 2.99
CA TYR A 104 0.06 -9.20 3.35
C TYR A 104 0.14 -7.73 2.95
N ILE A 105 -0.25 -7.42 1.70
CA ILE A 105 -0.21 -6.07 1.17
C ILE A 105 -1.14 -5.15 1.97
N ILE A 106 -2.37 -5.61 2.21
CA ILE A 106 -3.37 -4.81 2.93
C ILE A 106 -2.92 -4.54 4.36
N LYS A 107 -2.39 -5.55 5.03
CA LYS A 107 -1.89 -5.41 6.39
C LYS A 107 -0.78 -4.37 6.47
N LEU A 108 0.12 -4.38 5.50
CA LEU A 108 1.21 -3.43 5.43
C LEU A 108 0.71 -2.01 5.21
N ILE A 109 -0.23 -1.85 4.27
CA ILE A 109 -0.84 -0.55 3.96
C ILE A 109 -1.55 0.00 5.19
N MET A 110 -2.37 -0.82 5.85
CA MET A 110 -3.13 -0.36 7.02
C MET A 110 -2.21 -0.01 8.19
N ALA A 111 -1.12 -0.75 8.37
CA ALA A 111 -0.14 -0.45 9.41
C ALA A 111 0.53 0.90 9.14
N TRP A 112 0.88 1.16 7.88
CA TRP A 112 1.46 2.45 7.51
C TRP A 112 0.48 3.60 7.77
N ILE A 113 -0.79 3.42 7.37
CA ILE A 113 -1.83 4.42 7.60
C ILE A 113 -1.99 4.69 9.10
N ASN A 114 -2.06 3.63 9.91
CA ASN A 114 -2.19 3.78 11.36
C ASN A 114 -1.03 4.58 11.96
N ASN A 115 0.19 4.32 11.49
CA ASN A 115 1.35 5.07 11.96
C ASN A 115 1.26 6.53 11.58
N GLN A 116 0.78 6.84 10.38
CA GLN A 116 0.58 8.23 9.94
C GLN A 116 -0.45 8.94 10.82
N LEU A 117 -1.52 8.26 11.18
CA LEU A 117 -2.55 8.84 12.03
C LEU A 117 -2.01 9.16 13.42
N LYS A 118 -1.12 8.33 13.94
CA LYS A 118 -0.50 8.57 15.25
C LYS A 118 0.45 9.77 15.26
N GLU A 119 1.08 10.05 14.12
CA GLU A 119 2.00 11.17 13.99
C GLU A 119 1.28 12.52 13.91
N LYS A 120 -0.02 12.51 13.64
CA LYS A 120 -0.82 13.72 13.53
C LYS A 120 -1.68 13.89 14.78
#